data_f0ad83eda22268eee890a95bfac9e796
#
_entry.id   f0ad83eda22268eee890a95bfac9e796
#
_cell.length_a   1.000
_cell.length_b   1.000
_cell.length_c   1.000
_cell.angle_alpha   90.00
_cell.angle_beta   90.00
_cell.angle_gamma   90.00
#
_symmetry.space_group_name_H-M   'P 1'
#
loop_
_entity.id
_entity.type
_entity.pdbx_description
1 polymer ?
#
loop_
_entity_poly.entity_id
_entity_poly.type
_entity_poly.pdbx_seq_one_letter_code
_entity_poly.pdbx_strand_id
1 'polypeptide(L)'
;MKISLESEITLYPLSIRKDKKHYIVEEPISGEFFELPEVGVHAIRRLEQGDDLASIEHALKDLYPEEEVDIVDFVQQLLELGLVQKVDDVVIRKELSESAPRSGGFLWIPQSVGHLFFNRAMNKIYLLLLIANIIILILNPELFPHYKNIFLFDSMVLNIISYLLISLVLILIHEFGHIIAIRSHDLPAKLSIGNRLIFIVFETDLTQAWKLDPKKRNILYLAGMSFEQVILFLAFFLMLLFPEANFVGILGVIVLDIFIKSIYQCCFYMKTDVYYVVENVTGCYNLMESGKLYLSSVFKKEKKAGKDYREIFRDEWNLIRLYSIFYIVGVVLTLILALLYFVPQLYYTYTTIYMNLLGTGDRAAFWDAIAFFVLTMFMVVLLVFIARKQKHEN
;
A
#
# COMPACT_ATOMS: atom_id res chain seq x y z
N MET A 1 -26.26 -6.25 21.41
CA MET A 1 -26.36 -7.34 22.38
C MET A 1 -25.59 -6.93 23.62
N LYS A 2 -26.04 -7.24 24.84
CA LYS A 2 -25.32 -6.80 26.05
C LYS A 2 -24.59 -8.00 26.62
N ILE A 3 -23.26 -7.97 26.57
CA ILE A 3 -22.39 -9.00 27.14
C ILE A 3 -22.17 -8.69 28.62
N SER A 4 -22.14 -9.72 29.46
CA SER A 4 -21.86 -9.63 30.91
C SER A 4 -20.83 -10.71 31.28
N LEU A 5 -20.28 -10.63 32.49
CA LEU A 5 -19.35 -11.65 33.01
C LEU A 5 -19.95 -13.07 33.12
N GLU A 6 -21.27 -13.20 33.08
CA GLU A 6 -21.99 -14.48 33.14
C GLU A 6 -22.31 -15.05 31.74
N SER A 7 -22.00 -14.32 30.66
CA SER A 7 -22.31 -14.73 29.28
C SER A 7 -21.38 -15.87 28.83
N GLU A 8 -21.95 -16.88 28.19
CA GLU A 8 -21.19 -17.96 27.53
C GLU A 8 -20.83 -17.55 26.10
N ILE A 9 -19.53 -17.62 25.77
CA ILE A 9 -18.99 -17.19 24.49
C ILE A 9 -18.42 -18.38 23.73
N THR A 10 -18.85 -18.59 22.50
CA THR A 10 -18.24 -19.54 21.57
C THR A 10 -17.64 -18.78 20.39
N LEU A 11 -16.35 -19.03 20.12
CA LEU A 11 -15.64 -18.43 18.98
C LEU A 11 -15.74 -19.30 17.73
N TYR A 12 -15.58 -18.69 16.55
CA TYR A 12 -15.26 -19.44 15.36
C TYR A 12 -13.89 -20.13 15.51
N PRO A 13 -13.61 -21.24 14.79
CA PRO A 13 -12.28 -21.85 14.80
C PRO A 13 -11.25 -20.82 14.36
N LEU A 14 -10.23 -20.58 15.19
CA LEU A 14 -9.17 -19.61 14.95
C LEU A 14 -7.81 -20.32 14.80
N SER A 15 -6.98 -19.82 13.88
CA SER A 15 -5.60 -20.24 13.72
C SER A 15 -4.68 -19.16 14.26
N ILE A 16 -3.97 -19.46 15.36
CA ILE A 16 -3.15 -18.48 16.07
C ILE A 16 -1.68 -18.83 15.91
N ARG A 17 -0.88 -17.85 15.46
CA ARG A 17 0.57 -18.00 15.42
C ARG A 17 1.29 -16.76 15.94
N LYS A 18 2.46 -16.98 16.55
CA LYS A 18 3.32 -15.89 17.00
C LYS A 18 4.05 -15.27 15.81
N ASP A 19 4.00 -13.94 15.72
CA ASP A 19 4.71 -13.15 14.73
C ASP A 19 5.46 -12.00 15.43
N LYS A 20 6.75 -12.20 15.66
CA LYS A 20 7.63 -11.27 16.39
C LYS A 20 7.12 -10.98 17.81
N LYS A 21 6.63 -9.74 18.05
CA LYS A 21 6.12 -9.28 19.34
C LYS A 21 4.64 -9.60 19.55
N HIS A 22 3.89 -9.77 18.48
CA HIS A 22 2.45 -9.95 18.48
C HIS A 22 2.05 -11.32 17.98
N TYR A 23 0.77 -11.59 17.97
CA TYR A 23 0.21 -12.81 17.41
C TYR A 23 -0.71 -12.44 16.25
N ILE A 24 -0.65 -13.24 15.19
CA ILE A 24 -1.58 -13.17 14.08
C ILE A 24 -2.63 -14.25 14.27
N VAL A 25 -3.87 -13.82 14.31
CA VAL A 25 -5.06 -14.66 14.41
C VAL A 25 -5.73 -14.67 13.05
N GLU A 26 -5.81 -15.84 12.43
CA GLU A 26 -6.53 -16.06 11.17
C GLU A 26 -7.90 -16.67 11.51
N GLU A 27 -8.97 -16.10 10.93
CA GLU A 27 -10.26 -16.72 10.87
C GLU A 27 -10.40 -17.43 9.50
N PRO A 28 -10.32 -18.78 9.45
CA PRO A 28 -10.19 -19.50 8.17
C PRO A 28 -11.40 -19.42 7.25
N ILE A 29 -12.61 -19.13 7.77
CA ILE A 29 -13.86 -19.11 6.98
C ILE A 29 -13.91 -17.84 6.13
N SER A 30 -13.57 -16.66 6.72
CA SER A 30 -13.51 -15.38 5.98
C SER A 30 -12.14 -15.18 5.33
N GLY A 31 -11.08 -15.82 5.86
CA GLY A 31 -9.71 -15.58 5.46
C GLY A 31 -9.16 -14.23 5.94
N GLU A 32 -9.78 -13.64 6.97
CA GLU A 32 -9.34 -12.40 7.60
C GLU A 32 -8.24 -12.67 8.64
N PHE A 33 -7.38 -11.67 8.83
CA PHE A 33 -6.26 -11.72 9.77
C PHE A 33 -6.34 -10.55 10.72
N PHE A 34 -6.11 -10.86 11.99
CA PHE A 34 -6.12 -9.88 13.08
C PHE A 34 -4.81 -9.96 13.84
N GLU A 35 -4.30 -8.81 14.23
CA GLU A 35 -3.16 -8.71 15.12
C GLU A 35 -3.66 -8.57 16.56
N LEU A 36 -3.18 -9.45 17.45
CA LEU A 36 -3.53 -9.40 18.86
C LEU A 36 -2.29 -9.42 19.74
N PRO A 37 -2.32 -8.70 20.88
CA PRO A 37 -1.30 -8.83 21.92
C PRO A 37 -1.38 -10.19 22.61
N GLU A 38 -0.35 -10.54 23.37
CA GLU A 38 -0.26 -11.84 24.06
C GLU A 38 -1.41 -12.05 25.05
N VAL A 39 -1.82 -10.99 25.76
CA VAL A 39 -2.96 -11.03 26.70
C VAL A 39 -4.26 -11.41 26.00
N GLY A 40 -4.51 -10.84 24.81
CA GLY A 40 -5.68 -11.17 24.01
C GLY A 40 -5.70 -12.61 23.52
N VAL A 41 -4.53 -13.15 23.14
CA VAL A 41 -4.41 -14.57 22.75
C VAL A 41 -4.63 -15.50 23.95
N HIS A 42 -4.17 -15.14 25.13
CA HIS A 42 -4.45 -15.91 26.34
C HIS A 42 -5.95 -15.89 26.67
N ALA A 43 -6.64 -14.74 26.49
CA ALA A 43 -8.07 -14.67 26.61
C ALA A 43 -8.80 -15.63 25.64
N ILE A 44 -8.44 -15.59 24.36
CA ILE A 44 -9.02 -16.47 23.31
C ILE A 44 -8.84 -17.95 23.69
N ARG A 45 -7.62 -18.36 24.07
CA ARG A 45 -7.34 -19.76 24.42
C ARG A 45 -8.16 -20.27 25.60
N ARG A 46 -8.42 -19.40 26.60
CA ARG A 46 -9.29 -19.76 27.74
C ARG A 46 -10.76 -19.81 27.33
N LEU A 47 -11.20 -18.89 26.47
CA LEU A 47 -12.54 -18.95 25.87
C LEU A 47 -12.76 -20.24 25.08
N GLU A 48 -11.75 -20.70 24.30
CA GLU A 48 -11.78 -21.98 23.59
C GLU A 48 -11.82 -23.20 24.53
N GLN A 49 -11.32 -23.08 25.75
CA GLN A 49 -11.38 -24.11 26.79
C GLN A 49 -12.74 -24.14 27.54
N GLY A 50 -13.57 -23.09 27.32
CA GLY A 50 -14.88 -22.98 27.95
C GLY A 50 -14.84 -22.39 29.35
N ASP A 51 -13.77 -21.66 29.70
CA ASP A 51 -13.69 -20.94 30.97
C ASP A 51 -14.73 -19.80 30.97
N ASP A 52 -15.32 -19.49 32.15
CA ASP A 52 -16.20 -18.35 32.32
C ASP A 52 -15.43 -17.02 32.31
N LEU A 53 -16.11 -15.93 31.86
CA LEU A 53 -15.48 -14.63 31.67
C LEU A 53 -14.89 -14.05 32.97
N ALA A 54 -15.50 -14.28 34.12
CA ALA A 54 -15.00 -13.78 35.39
C ALA A 54 -13.69 -14.48 35.80
N SER A 55 -13.60 -15.80 35.60
CA SER A 55 -12.37 -16.58 35.84
C SER A 55 -11.25 -16.14 34.89
N ILE A 56 -11.58 -15.89 33.60
CA ILE A 56 -10.61 -15.41 32.63
C ILE A 56 -10.07 -14.06 33.05
N GLU A 57 -10.93 -13.11 33.37
CA GLU A 57 -10.53 -11.77 33.79
C GLU A 57 -9.59 -11.78 35.00
N HIS A 58 -9.97 -12.55 36.05
CA HIS A 58 -9.13 -12.69 37.25
C HIS A 58 -7.74 -13.25 36.92
N ALA A 59 -7.71 -14.32 36.14
CA ALA A 59 -6.44 -14.97 35.80
C ALA A 59 -5.54 -14.11 34.88
N LEU A 60 -6.15 -13.31 34.01
CA LEU A 60 -5.39 -12.39 33.16
C LEU A 60 -4.86 -11.20 33.97
N LYS A 61 -5.61 -10.65 34.91
CA LYS A 61 -5.14 -9.60 35.81
C LYS A 61 -3.97 -10.06 36.68
N ASP A 62 -3.98 -11.33 37.11
CA ASP A 62 -2.87 -11.93 37.86
C ASP A 62 -1.62 -12.13 36.99
N LEU A 63 -1.80 -12.53 35.74
CA LEU A 63 -0.70 -12.81 34.81
C LEU A 63 -0.12 -11.52 34.19
N TYR A 64 -0.92 -10.49 34.02
CA TYR A 64 -0.56 -9.21 33.38
C TYR A 64 -0.94 -8.02 34.29
N PRO A 65 -0.29 -7.86 35.46
CA PRO A 65 -0.66 -6.85 36.45
C PRO A 65 -0.42 -5.41 35.99
N GLU A 66 0.36 -5.21 34.94
CA GLU A 66 0.64 -3.88 34.36
C GLU A 66 -0.36 -3.47 33.26
N GLU A 67 -1.23 -4.40 32.83
CA GLU A 67 -2.20 -4.15 31.77
C GLU A 67 -3.61 -3.97 32.34
N GLU A 68 -4.39 -3.06 31.74
CA GLU A 68 -5.80 -2.86 32.07
C GLU A 68 -6.63 -3.93 31.35
N VAL A 69 -6.99 -4.99 32.07
CA VAL A 69 -7.77 -6.12 31.52
C VAL A 69 -9.26 -5.90 31.80
N ASP A 70 -10.05 -5.73 30.72
CA ASP A 70 -11.51 -5.74 30.68
C ASP A 70 -11.94 -6.82 29.67
N ILE A 71 -12.34 -7.99 30.18
CA ILE A 71 -12.72 -9.13 29.35
C ILE A 71 -14.03 -8.88 28.59
N VAL A 72 -14.95 -8.09 29.19
CA VAL A 72 -16.25 -7.81 28.56
C VAL A 72 -16.06 -6.91 27.35
N ASP A 73 -15.23 -5.86 27.48
CA ASP A 73 -14.87 -4.99 26.36
C ASP A 73 -14.12 -5.76 25.27
N PHE A 74 -13.18 -6.64 25.64
CA PHE A 74 -12.47 -7.48 24.71
C PHE A 74 -13.39 -8.42 23.91
N VAL A 75 -14.35 -9.08 24.58
CA VAL A 75 -15.34 -9.94 23.90
C VAL A 75 -16.26 -9.10 23.00
N GLN A 76 -16.60 -7.89 23.42
CA GLN A 76 -17.36 -6.96 22.56
C GLN A 76 -16.58 -6.63 21.28
N GLN A 77 -15.28 -6.38 21.39
CA GLN A 77 -14.41 -6.16 20.22
C GLN A 77 -14.34 -7.42 19.33
N LEU A 78 -14.20 -8.62 19.90
CA LEU A 78 -14.23 -9.88 19.14
C LEU A 78 -15.57 -10.06 18.40
N LEU A 79 -16.67 -9.62 18.99
CA LEU A 79 -18.00 -9.63 18.37
C LEU A 79 -18.06 -8.68 17.16
N GLU A 80 -17.54 -7.47 17.30
CA GLU A 80 -17.48 -6.48 16.24
C GLU A 80 -16.57 -6.94 15.09
N LEU A 81 -15.50 -7.66 15.40
CA LEU A 81 -14.61 -8.28 14.41
C LEU A 81 -15.20 -9.55 13.76
N GLY A 82 -16.41 -9.99 14.19
CA GLY A 82 -17.06 -11.18 13.63
C GLY A 82 -16.40 -12.50 13.99
N LEU A 83 -15.63 -12.56 15.10
CA LEU A 83 -14.93 -13.76 15.57
C LEU A 83 -15.77 -14.59 16.54
N VAL A 84 -16.90 -14.07 17.02
CA VAL A 84 -17.83 -14.74 17.93
C VAL A 84 -18.90 -15.48 17.13
N GLN A 85 -19.02 -16.78 17.34
CA GLN A 85 -20.01 -17.64 16.71
C GLN A 85 -21.34 -17.64 17.48
N LYS A 86 -21.27 -17.65 18.84
CA LYS A 86 -22.44 -17.78 19.70
C LYS A 86 -22.21 -16.97 20.99
N VAL A 87 -23.25 -16.28 21.44
CA VAL A 87 -23.32 -15.64 22.77
C VAL A 87 -24.53 -16.23 23.48
N ASP A 88 -24.31 -16.88 24.61
CA ASP A 88 -25.33 -17.66 25.32
C ASP A 88 -25.98 -18.67 24.35
N ASP A 89 -27.30 -18.64 24.20
CA ASP A 89 -28.03 -19.50 23.26
C ASP A 89 -28.24 -18.88 21.88
N VAL A 90 -27.76 -17.66 21.64
CA VAL A 90 -27.96 -16.92 20.38
C VAL A 90 -26.80 -17.13 19.43
N VAL A 91 -27.07 -17.78 18.31
CA VAL A 91 -26.10 -17.91 17.22
C VAL A 91 -26.01 -16.60 16.44
N ILE A 92 -24.80 -16.05 16.34
CA ILE A 92 -24.52 -14.84 15.57
C ILE A 92 -24.23 -15.25 14.14
N ARG A 93 -25.12 -14.84 13.23
CA ARG A 93 -24.88 -15.07 11.81
C ARG A 93 -23.80 -14.12 11.33
N LYS A 94 -22.68 -14.65 10.90
CA LYS A 94 -21.68 -13.88 10.18
C LYS A 94 -22.23 -13.51 8.81
N GLU A 95 -22.41 -12.24 8.53
CA GLU A 95 -22.55 -11.77 7.17
C GLU A 95 -21.20 -12.04 6.51
N LEU A 96 -21.15 -13.02 5.59
CA LEU A 96 -19.93 -13.30 4.84
C LEU A 96 -19.52 -12.02 4.14
N SER A 97 -18.44 -11.42 4.63
CA SER A 97 -17.81 -10.27 3.98
C SER A 97 -17.58 -10.60 2.50
N GLU A 98 -17.84 -9.66 1.60
CA GLU A 98 -17.52 -9.81 0.18
C GLU A 98 -16.03 -10.05 -0.08
N SER A 99 -15.19 -9.83 0.95
CA SER A 99 -13.75 -10.09 0.97
C SER A 99 -13.38 -11.56 1.16
N ALA A 100 -14.33 -12.45 1.51
CA ALA A 100 -14.03 -13.89 1.56
C ALA A 100 -13.39 -14.30 0.21
N PRO A 101 -12.30 -15.10 0.22
CA PRO A 101 -11.60 -15.49 -0.99
C PRO A 101 -12.52 -16.33 -1.87
N ARG A 102 -13.41 -15.66 -2.63
CA ARG A 102 -14.17 -16.30 -3.68
C ARG A 102 -13.15 -16.86 -4.66
N SER A 103 -13.13 -18.16 -4.78
CA SER A 103 -12.34 -18.95 -5.70
C SER A 103 -12.11 -18.24 -7.04
N GLY A 104 -10.88 -17.92 -7.42
CA GLY A 104 -10.59 -17.45 -8.76
C GLY A 104 -9.38 -16.55 -8.96
N GLY A 105 -8.72 -16.05 -7.91
CA GLY A 105 -7.62 -15.08 -8.06
C GLY A 105 -6.36 -15.70 -8.65
N PHE A 106 -6.14 -15.60 -9.97
CA PHE A 106 -4.92 -16.00 -10.67
C PHE A 106 -4.40 -17.41 -10.37
N LEU A 107 -5.28 -18.34 -9.92
CA LEU A 107 -4.93 -19.74 -9.63
C LEU A 107 -4.46 -20.50 -10.86
N TRP A 108 -4.80 -20.02 -12.06
CA TRP A 108 -4.33 -20.57 -13.33
C TRP A 108 -2.81 -20.37 -13.54
N ILE A 109 -2.17 -19.46 -12.80
CA ILE A 109 -0.72 -19.30 -12.78
C ILE A 109 -0.14 -20.39 -11.86
N PRO A 110 0.62 -21.36 -12.38
CA PRO A 110 1.16 -22.42 -11.55
C PRO A 110 2.30 -21.91 -10.66
N GLN A 111 2.49 -22.53 -9.51
CA GLN A 111 3.54 -22.20 -8.54
C GLN A 111 4.95 -22.21 -9.17
N SER A 112 5.19 -23.07 -10.16
CA SER A 112 6.47 -23.15 -10.89
C SER A 112 6.84 -21.85 -11.59
N VAL A 113 5.85 -21.14 -12.16
CA VAL A 113 6.07 -19.80 -12.74
C VAL A 113 6.47 -18.81 -11.66
N GLY A 114 5.79 -18.81 -10.51
CA GLY A 114 6.18 -18.00 -9.37
C GLY A 114 7.63 -18.27 -8.93
N HIS A 115 8.00 -19.55 -8.80
CA HIS A 115 9.38 -19.93 -8.44
C HIS A 115 10.43 -19.56 -9.48
N LEU A 116 10.07 -19.47 -10.78
CA LEU A 116 11.00 -19.02 -11.81
C LEU A 116 11.45 -17.57 -11.55
N PHE A 117 10.52 -16.69 -11.17
CA PHE A 117 10.76 -15.27 -10.94
C PHE A 117 11.18 -14.95 -9.49
N PHE A 118 10.66 -15.69 -8.49
CA PHE A 118 10.90 -15.41 -7.07
C PHE A 118 11.56 -16.60 -6.38
N ASN A 119 12.88 -16.67 -6.52
CA ASN A 119 13.78 -17.62 -5.86
C ASN A 119 15.02 -16.89 -5.33
N ARG A 120 15.87 -17.59 -4.60
CA ARG A 120 17.07 -17.00 -3.98
C ARG A 120 18.03 -16.32 -4.99
N ALA A 121 18.15 -16.87 -6.20
CA ALA A 121 19.02 -16.32 -7.24
C ALA A 121 18.40 -15.05 -7.83
N MET A 122 17.12 -15.12 -8.22
CA MET A 122 16.41 -13.98 -8.80
C MET A 122 16.31 -12.79 -7.84
N ASN A 123 16.05 -13.03 -6.57
CA ASN A 123 16.01 -11.96 -5.56
C ASN A 123 17.37 -11.23 -5.42
N LYS A 124 18.49 -11.95 -5.59
CA LYS A 124 19.83 -11.32 -5.64
C LYS A 124 20.02 -10.53 -6.94
N ILE A 125 19.52 -11.05 -8.07
CA ILE A 125 19.58 -10.37 -9.38
C ILE A 125 18.80 -9.05 -9.29
N TYR A 126 17.59 -9.03 -8.74
CA TYR A 126 16.82 -7.79 -8.57
C TYR A 126 17.55 -6.75 -7.72
N LEU A 127 18.19 -7.17 -6.63
CA LEU A 127 19.03 -6.28 -5.82
C LEU A 127 20.25 -5.76 -6.60
N LEU A 128 20.90 -6.61 -7.39
CA LEU A 128 22.01 -6.20 -8.24
C LEU A 128 21.56 -5.23 -9.33
N LEU A 129 20.38 -5.43 -9.93
CA LEU A 129 19.80 -4.51 -10.91
C LEU A 129 19.47 -3.15 -10.29
N LEU A 130 18.91 -3.11 -9.08
CA LEU A 130 18.69 -1.86 -8.35
C LEU A 130 20.01 -1.09 -8.17
N ILE A 131 21.07 -1.78 -7.71
CA ILE A 131 22.39 -1.17 -7.53
C ILE A 131 22.97 -0.71 -8.87
N ALA A 132 22.86 -1.53 -9.91
CA ALA A 132 23.32 -1.20 -11.25
C ALA A 132 22.59 0.04 -11.82
N ASN A 133 21.28 0.12 -11.67
CA ASN A 133 20.49 1.26 -12.11
C ASN A 133 20.93 2.57 -11.42
N ILE A 134 21.19 2.52 -10.11
CA ILE A 134 21.72 3.67 -9.36
C ILE A 134 23.11 4.06 -9.89
N ILE A 135 24.01 3.09 -10.12
CA ILE A 135 25.34 3.34 -10.65
C ILE A 135 25.26 3.94 -12.05
N ILE A 136 24.40 3.41 -12.94
CA ILE A 136 24.21 3.93 -14.29
C ILE A 136 23.79 5.40 -14.25
N LEU A 137 22.84 5.77 -13.39
CA LEU A 137 22.40 7.17 -13.24
C LEU A 137 23.49 8.09 -12.69
N ILE A 138 24.33 7.60 -11.78
CA ILE A 138 25.47 8.39 -11.25
C ILE A 138 26.54 8.63 -12.32
N LEU A 139 26.83 7.59 -13.11
CA LEU A 139 27.88 7.65 -14.14
C LEU A 139 27.43 8.36 -15.42
N ASN A 140 26.12 8.41 -15.69
CA ASN A 140 25.53 9.02 -16.90
C ASN A 140 24.43 10.01 -16.50
N PRO A 141 24.81 11.22 -16.02
CA PRO A 141 23.84 12.23 -15.57
C PRO A 141 22.84 12.67 -16.65
N GLU A 142 23.16 12.49 -17.93
CA GLU A 142 22.27 12.75 -19.06
C GLU A 142 21.06 11.82 -19.13
N LEU A 143 21.14 10.65 -18.49
CA LEU A 143 20.03 9.71 -18.36
C LEU A 143 19.08 10.09 -17.22
N PHE A 144 19.43 11.10 -16.42
CA PHE A 144 18.57 11.52 -15.31
C PHE A 144 17.25 12.05 -15.85
N PRO A 145 16.11 11.55 -15.36
CA PRO A 145 14.80 11.91 -15.92
C PRO A 145 14.51 13.38 -15.75
N HIS A 146 13.99 13.99 -16.80
CA HIS A 146 13.61 15.40 -16.83
C HIS A 146 12.11 15.53 -17.06
N TYR A 147 11.47 16.58 -16.53
CA TYR A 147 10.02 16.81 -16.68
C TYR A 147 9.57 16.90 -18.16
N LYS A 148 10.47 17.25 -19.08
CA LYS A 148 10.17 17.32 -20.52
C LYS A 148 10.06 15.96 -21.19
N ASN A 149 10.50 14.87 -20.57
CA ASN A 149 10.47 13.54 -21.19
C ASN A 149 9.06 13.07 -21.57
N ILE A 150 8.00 13.62 -20.95
CA ILE A 150 6.61 13.28 -21.32
C ILE A 150 6.17 13.89 -22.66
N PHE A 151 6.90 14.89 -23.17
CA PHE A 151 6.55 15.62 -24.41
C PHE A 151 7.27 14.98 -25.60
N LEU A 152 6.70 13.87 -26.10
CA LEU A 152 7.24 13.08 -27.22
C LEU A 152 6.80 13.63 -28.58
N PHE A 153 5.65 14.31 -28.61
CA PHE A 153 4.98 14.74 -29.83
C PHE A 153 4.68 16.25 -29.77
N ASP A 154 4.47 16.85 -30.91
CA ASP A 154 4.00 18.24 -30.98
C ASP A 154 2.56 18.38 -30.45
N SER A 155 1.78 17.31 -30.48
CA SER A 155 0.41 17.25 -29.97
C SER A 155 0.38 17.01 -28.47
N MET A 156 -0.25 17.90 -27.69
CA MET A 156 -0.45 17.75 -26.25
C MET A 156 -1.39 16.60 -25.90
N VAL A 157 -2.39 16.36 -26.75
CA VAL A 157 -3.32 15.22 -26.59
C VAL A 157 -2.58 13.89 -26.74
N LEU A 158 -1.71 13.76 -27.74
CA LEU A 158 -0.92 12.55 -27.93
C LEU A 158 0.06 12.33 -26.78
N ASN A 159 0.67 13.37 -26.24
CA ASN A 159 1.58 13.28 -25.10
C ASN A 159 0.86 12.73 -23.86
N ILE A 160 -0.31 13.28 -23.49
CA ILE A 160 -1.03 12.80 -22.31
C ILE A 160 -1.55 11.38 -22.48
N ILE A 161 -2.09 11.03 -23.67
CA ILE A 161 -2.57 9.67 -23.94
C ILE A 161 -1.42 8.67 -23.89
N SER A 162 -0.29 8.99 -24.53
CA SER A 162 0.89 8.11 -24.54
C SER A 162 1.45 7.90 -23.12
N TYR A 163 1.55 8.98 -22.33
CA TYR A 163 1.97 8.90 -20.93
C TYR A 163 1.03 8.00 -20.10
N LEU A 164 -0.28 8.22 -20.21
CA LEU A 164 -1.27 7.42 -19.47
C LEU A 164 -1.22 5.93 -19.85
N LEU A 165 -1.05 5.62 -21.14
CA LEU A 165 -0.92 4.24 -21.61
C LEU A 165 0.37 3.58 -21.10
N ILE A 166 1.50 4.27 -21.21
CA ILE A 166 2.79 3.76 -20.70
C ILE A 166 2.70 3.56 -19.19
N SER A 167 2.20 4.54 -18.44
CA SER A 167 2.06 4.45 -16.98
C SER A 167 1.11 3.32 -16.57
N LEU A 168 -0.01 3.13 -17.29
CA LEU A 168 -0.94 2.01 -17.04
C LEU A 168 -0.25 0.65 -17.24
N VAL A 169 0.50 0.48 -18.34
CA VAL A 169 1.25 -0.76 -18.59
C VAL A 169 2.27 -1.01 -17.49
N LEU A 170 3.00 0.02 -17.06
CA LEU A 170 3.99 -0.10 -15.98
C LEU A 170 3.33 -0.44 -14.63
N ILE A 171 2.15 0.14 -14.32
CA ILE A 171 1.38 -0.22 -13.12
C ILE A 171 0.97 -1.70 -13.20
N LEU A 172 0.42 -2.14 -14.33
CA LEU A 172 0.01 -3.55 -14.48
C LEU A 172 1.18 -4.53 -14.34
N ILE A 173 2.37 -4.18 -14.84
CA ILE A 173 3.58 -4.99 -14.68
C ILE A 173 4.01 -5.02 -13.21
N HIS A 174 3.93 -3.90 -12.50
CA HIS A 174 4.20 -3.80 -11.06
C HIS A 174 3.26 -4.73 -10.27
N GLU A 175 1.95 -4.60 -10.47
CA GLU A 175 0.96 -5.45 -9.80
C GLU A 175 1.12 -6.93 -10.16
N PHE A 176 1.49 -7.21 -11.42
CA PHE A 176 1.79 -8.57 -11.84
C PHE A 176 3.00 -9.17 -11.13
N GLY A 177 3.98 -8.33 -10.75
CA GLY A 177 5.09 -8.73 -9.89
C GLY A 177 4.59 -9.29 -8.55
N HIS A 178 3.67 -8.59 -7.87
CA HIS A 178 3.04 -9.06 -6.63
C HIS A 178 2.26 -10.36 -6.83
N ILE A 179 1.47 -10.44 -7.91
CA ILE A 179 0.71 -11.65 -8.25
C ILE A 179 1.64 -12.85 -8.43
N ILE A 180 2.70 -12.72 -9.19
CA ILE A 180 3.67 -13.80 -9.42
C ILE A 180 4.37 -14.21 -8.12
N ALA A 181 4.72 -13.22 -7.27
CA ALA A 181 5.37 -13.49 -5.99
C ALA A 181 4.48 -14.27 -5.03
N ILE A 182 3.21 -13.89 -4.88
CA ILE A 182 2.27 -14.61 -4.00
C ILE A 182 1.96 -16.01 -4.55
N ARG A 183 1.86 -16.17 -5.89
CA ARG A 183 1.70 -17.45 -6.56
C ARG A 183 2.89 -18.39 -6.37
N SER A 184 4.11 -17.86 -6.12
CA SER A 184 5.27 -18.70 -5.77
C SER A 184 5.06 -19.49 -4.46
N HIS A 185 4.13 -19.07 -3.61
CA HIS A 185 3.74 -19.74 -2.37
C HIS A 185 2.42 -20.51 -2.46
N ASP A 186 1.91 -20.70 -3.68
CA ASP A 186 0.62 -21.34 -3.96
C ASP A 186 -0.59 -20.68 -3.27
N LEU A 187 -0.46 -19.38 -2.95
CA LEU A 187 -1.52 -18.59 -2.37
C LEU A 187 -2.31 -17.88 -3.48
N PRO A 188 -3.63 -17.68 -3.30
CA PRO A 188 -4.44 -16.92 -4.23
C PRO A 188 -4.03 -15.44 -4.25
N ALA A 189 -4.11 -14.80 -5.41
CA ALA A 189 -3.92 -13.37 -5.60
C ALA A 189 -5.17 -12.76 -6.23
N LYS A 190 -5.55 -11.57 -5.82
CA LYS A 190 -6.67 -10.83 -6.40
C LYS A 190 -6.18 -9.43 -6.77
N LEU A 191 -6.35 -9.07 -8.03
CA LEU A 191 -6.18 -7.68 -8.46
C LEU A 191 -7.50 -6.95 -8.20
N SER A 192 -7.42 -5.86 -7.48
CA SER A 192 -8.57 -5.00 -7.16
C SER A 192 -8.32 -3.59 -7.65
N ILE A 193 -9.41 -2.84 -7.74
CA ILE A 193 -9.36 -1.41 -8.01
C ILE A 193 -9.64 -0.73 -6.67
N GLY A 194 -8.61 -0.10 -6.12
CA GLY A 194 -8.69 0.66 -4.89
C GLY A 194 -8.75 2.16 -5.15
N ASN A 195 -8.95 2.90 -4.08
CA ASN A 195 -8.93 4.34 -4.09
C ASN A 195 -7.88 4.85 -3.10
N ARG A 196 -6.90 5.61 -3.58
CA ARG A 196 -5.94 6.30 -2.72
C ARG A 196 -6.13 7.81 -2.85
N LEU A 197 -6.68 8.43 -1.82
CA LEU A 197 -7.14 9.82 -1.83
C LEU A 197 -8.22 10.01 -2.90
N ILE A 198 -7.90 10.70 -4.02
CA ILE A 198 -8.80 10.96 -5.15
C ILE A 198 -8.46 10.11 -6.39
N PHE A 199 -7.41 9.27 -6.30
CA PHE A 199 -6.94 8.49 -7.44
C PHE A 199 -7.46 7.07 -7.39
N ILE A 200 -7.93 6.58 -8.54
CA ILE A 200 -8.20 5.16 -8.76
C ILE A 200 -6.85 4.47 -8.96
N VAL A 201 -6.57 3.45 -8.17
CA VAL A 201 -5.34 2.66 -8.24
C VAL A 201 -5.66 1.19 -8.46
N PHE A 202 -4.82 0.52 -9.24
CA PHE A 202 -4.79 -0.92 -9.23
C PHE A 202 -3.95 -1.37 -8.05
N GLU A 203 -4.41 -2.38 -7.33
CA GLU A 203 -3.67 -2.94 -6.20
C GLU A 203 -3.91 -4.44 -6.10
N THR A 204 -2.86 -5.18 -5.80
CA THR A 204 -2.95 -6.60 -5.54
C THR A 204 -3.26 -6.82 -4.06
N ASP A 205 -4.35 -7.54 -3.77
CA ASP A 205 -4.67 -7.95 -2.42
C ASP A 205 -3.62 -8.95 -1.92
N LEU A 206 -2.81 -8.51 -0.96
CA LEU A 206 -1.76 -9.27 -0.32
C LEU A 206 -2.15 -9.79 1.07
N THR A 207 -3.43 -9.77 1.43
CA THR A 207 -3.92 -10.23 2.75
C THR A 207 -3.44 -11.65 3.05
N GLN A 208 -3.40 -12.53 2.05
CA GLN A 208 -2.90 -13.89 2.22
C GLN A 208 -1.38 -13.98 2.50
N ALA A 209 -0.64 -12.90 2.32
CA ALA A 209 0.78 -12.83 2.70
C ALA A 209 0.97 -13.04 4.21
N TRP A 210 -0.05 -12.73 5.02
CA TRP A 210 -0.03 -12.99 6.45
C TRP A 210 0.13 -14.47 6.82
N LYS A 211 -0.12 -15.42 5.92
CA LYS A 211 0.18 -16.84 6.11
C LYS A 211 1.68 -17.15 6.08
N LEU A 212 2.49 -16.24 5.59
CA LEU A 212 3.92 -16.44 5.37
C LEU A 212 4.76 -15.87 6.51
N ASP A 213 5.98 -16.40 6.65
CA ASP A 213 6.99 -15.83 7.53
C ASP A 213 7.38 -14.40 7.12
N PRO A 214 7.79 -13.52 8.05
CA PRO A 214 8.14 -12.13 7.75
C PRO A 214 9.15 -11.95 6.62
N LYS A 215 10.16 -12.84 6.50
CA LYS A 215 11.16 -12.77 5.43
C LYS A 215 10.55 -12.97 4.03
N LYS A 216 9.58 -13.89 3.93
CA LYS A 216 8.87 -14.16 2.68
C LYS A 216 7.92 -13.03 2.32
N ARG A 217 7.25 -12.45 3.32
CA ARG A 217 6.38 -11.27 3.13
C ARG A 217 7.13 -10.08 2.54
N ASN A 218 8.36 -9.79 3.01
CA ASN A 218 9.17 -8.70 2.45
C ASN A 218 9.45 -8.90 0.95
N ILE A 219 9.65 -10.12 0.50
CA ILE A 219 9.85 -10.42 -0.93
C ILE A 219 8.56 -10.11 -1.71
N LEU A 220 7.39 -10.45 -1.16
CA LEU A 220 6.11 -10.14 -1.78
C LEU A 220 5.89 -8.62 -1.88
N TYR A 221 6.16 -7.88 -0.81
CA TYR A 221 5.99 -6.42 -0.79
C TYR A 221 6.94 -5.71 -1.76
N LEU A 222 8.13 -6.24 -2.01
CA LEU A 222 9.10 -5.66 -2.95
C LEU A 222 8.96 -6.20 -4.38
N ALA A 223 8.01 -7.09 -4.65
CA ALA A 223 7.93 -7.80 -5.91
C ALA A 223 7.60 -6.88 -7.11
N GLY A 224 6.68 -5.93 -6.94
CA GLY A 224 6.37 -4.93 -7.96
C GLY A 224 7.58 -4.10 -8.34
N MET A 225 8.27 -3.56 -7.33
CA MET A 225 9.51 -2.82 -7.52
C MET A 225 10.61 -3.67 -8.19
N SER A 226 10.66 -4.97 -7.91
CA SER A 226 11.64 -5.88 -8.52
C SER A 226 11.47 -5.96 -10.04
N PHE A 227 10.24 -6.00 -10.53
CA PHE A 227 9.95 -5.98 -11.97
C PHE A 227 10.26 -4.62 -12.59
N GLU A 228 9.98 -3.54 -11.90
CA GLU A 228 10.35 -2.19 -12.35
C GLU A 228 11.86 -2.04 -12.52
N GLN A 229 12.69 -2.65 -11.63
CA GLN A 229 14.17 -2.60 -11.79
C GLN A 229 14.65 -3.28 -13.05
N VAL A 230 14.00 -4.36 -13.49
CA VAL A 230 14.33 -5.03 -14.77
C VAL A 230 14.02 -4.10 -15.94
N ILE A 231 12.83 -3.48 -15.94
CA ILE A 231 12.43 -2.56 -17.02
C ILE A 231 13.37 -1.35 -17.08
N LEU A 232 13.67 -0.78 -15.91
CA LEU A 232 14.55 0.38 -15.81
C LEU A 232 15.96 0.06 -16.33
N PHE A 233 16.50 -1.10 -15.95
CA PHE A 233 17.81 -1.54 -16.46
C PHE A 233 17.81 -1.73 -17.98
N LEU A 234 16.77 -2.38 -18.53
CA LEU A 234 16.63 -2.54 -19.97
C LEU A 234 16.50 -1.20 -20.69
N ALA A 235 15.74 -0.26 -20.11
CA ALA A 235 15.61 1.07 -20.67
C ALA A 235 16.96 1.80 -20.73
N PHE A 236 17.71 1.83 -19.62
CA PHE A 236 19.05 2.42 -19.61
C PHE A 236 20.02 1.73 -20.56
N PHE A 237 20.03 0.40 -20.58
CA PHE A 237 20.88 -0.37 -21.48
C PHE A 237 20.61 -0.03 -22.95
N LEU A 238 19.32 0.04 -23.34
CA LEU A 238 18.93 0.40 -24.72
C LEU A 238 19.26 1.86 -25.06
N MET A 239 19.06 2.79 -24.13
CA MET A 239 19.42 4.20 -24.33
C MET A 239 20.92 4.39 -24.53
N LEU A 240 21.74 3.67 -23.76
CA LEU A 240 23.21 3.73 -23.89
C LEU A 240 23.70 3.05 -25.17
N LEU A 241 23.06 1.96 -25.60
CA LEU A 241 23.49 1.20 -26.79
C LEU A 241 23.02 1.86 -28.09
N PHE A 242 21.86 2.53 -28.07
CA PHE A 242 21.22 3.13 -29.25
C PHE A 242 20.76 4.56 -29.00
N PRO A 243 21.67 5.51 -28.68
CA PRO A 243 21.30 6.87 -28.25
C PRO A 243 20.51 7.66 -29.31
N GLU A 244 20.71 7.38 -30.59
CA GLU A 244 20.06 8.07 -31.72
C GLU A 244 18.77 7.36 -32.21
N ALA A 245 18.32 6.31 -31.53
CA ALA A 245 17.14 5.57 -31.99
C ALA A 245 15.84 6.32 -31.68
N ASN A 246 14.87 6.23 -32.59
CA ASN A 246 13.56 6.90 -32.45
C ASN A 246 12.77 6.49 -31.19
N PHE A 247 13.07 5.33 -30.61
CA PHE A 247 12.39 4.86 -29.41
C PHE A 247 12.97 5.44 -28.10
N VAL A 248 14.11 6.13 -28.12
CA VAL A 248 14.77 6.71 -26.93
C VAL A 248 13.84 7.64 -26.17
N GLY A 249 13.02 8.42 -26.87
CA GLY A 249 12.01 9.26 -26.23
C GLY A 249 11.03 8.47 -25.37
N ILE A 250 10.52 7.33 -25.87
CA ILE A 250 9.62 6.44 -25.13
C ILE A 250 10.32 5.85 -23.90
N LEU A 251 11.59 5.43 -24.04
CA LEU A 251 12.38 4.96 -22.92
C LEU A 251 12.57 6.06 -21.86
N GLY A 252 12.75 7.32 -22.26
CA GLY A 252 12.82 8.46 -21.36
C GLY A 252 11.54 8.65 -20.54
N VAL A 253 10.36 8.41 -21.15
CA VAL A 253 9.06 8.41 -20.41
C VAL A 253 9.02 7.27 -19.39
N ILE A 254 9.43 6.06 -19.77
CA ILE A 254 9.48 4.88 -18.88
C ILE A 254 10.41 5.15 -17.70
N VAL A 255 11.60 5.68 -17.95
CA VAL A 255 12.56 6.05 -16.89
C VAL A 255 11.98 7.09 -15.96
N LEU A 256 11.33 8.13 -16.48
CA LEU A 256 10.69 9.17 -15.69
C LEU A 256 9.58 8.62 -14.80
N ASP A 257 8.69 7.79 -15.34
CA ASP A 257 7.56 7.19 -14.61
C ASP A 257 8.06 6.29 -13.46
N ILE A 258 8.99 5.36 -13.75
CA ILE A 258 9.55 4.46 -12.74
C ILE A 258 10.35 5.25 -11.68
N PHE A 259 11.10 6.28 -12.08
CA PHE A 259 11.85 7.12 -11.16
C PHE A 259 10.94 7.83 -10.16
N ILE A 260 9.89 8.48 -10.66
CA ILE A 260 8.91 9.17 -9.80
C ILE A 260 8.24 8.16 -8.84
N LYS A 261 7.80 7.01 -9.35
CA LYS A 261 7.21 5.94 -8.54
C LYS A 261 8.18 5.42 -7.48
N SER A 262 9.46 5.19 -7.83
CA SER A 262 10.48 4.71 -6.88
C SER A 262 10.72 5.68 -5.73
N ILE A 263 10.74 7.00 -6.01
CA ILE A 263 10.85 8.02 -4.95
C ILE A 263 9.56 8.04 -4.13
N TYR A 264 8.40 7.92 -4.78
CA TYR A 264 7.11 7.91 -4.13
C TYR A 264 6.95 6.73 -3.15
N GLN A 265 7.59 5.58 -3.40
CA GLN A 265 7.65 4.46 -2.45
C GLN A 265 8.25 4.87 -1.09
N CYS A 266 9.10 5.91 -1.05
CA CYS A 266 9.65 6.45 0.20
C CYS A 266 8.69 7.42 0.92
N CYS A 267 7.49 7.67 0.38
CA CYS A 267 6.48 8.53 1.00
C CYS A 267 5.64 7.75 2.01
N PHE A 268 6.21 7.50 3.19
CA PHE A 268 5.60 6.69 4.26
C PHE A 268 4.30 7.22 4.86
N TYR A 269 3.84 8.41 4.46
CA TYR A 269 2.51 8.91 4.82
C TYR A 269 1.38 8.29 3.98
N MET A 270 1.74 7.46 3.00
CA MET A 270 0.84 6.62 2.23
C MET A 270 1.27 5.17 2.41
N LYS A 271 0.32 4.24 2.44
CA LYS A 271 0.61 2.81 2.60
C LYS A 271 1.21 2.25 1.30
N THR A 272 2.50 2.55 1.06
CA THR A 272 3.28 2.06 -0.08
C THR A 272 3.87 0.67 0.22
N ASP A 273 4.44 0.00 -0.78
CA ASP A 273 5.06 -1.31 -0.59
C ASP A 273 6.21 -1.27 0.41
N VAL A 274 7.05 -0.20 0.32
CA VAL A 274 8.15 0.01 1.26
C VAL A 274 7.64 0.27 2.68
N TYR A 275 6.49 0.93 2.83
CA TYR A 275 5.84 1.09 4.13
C TYR A 275 5.53 -0.28 4.76
N TYR A 276 4.93 -1.21 4.01
CA TYR A 276 4.64 -2.56 4.51
C TYR A 276 5.91 -3.36 4.83
N VAL A 277 7.00 -3.14 4.09
CA VAL A 277 8.31 -3.72 4.45
C VAL A 277 8.79 -3.17 5.80
N VAL A 278 8.66 -1.87 6.05
CA VAL A 278 9.06 -1.24 7.33
C VAL A 278 8.22 -1.79 8.48
N GLU A 279 6.90 -1.85 8.36
CA GLU A 279 6.03 -2.48 9.36
C GLU A 279 6.44 -3.92 9.64
N ASN A 280 6.63 -4.69 8.57
CA ASN A 280 6.99 -6.10 8.68
C ASN A 280 8.40 -6.30 9.29
N VAL A 281 9.38 -5.44 9.00
CA VAL A 281 10.74 -5.53 9.57
C VAL A 281 10.75 -5.10 11.03
N THR A 282 10.02 -4.07 11.39
CA THR A 282 9.96 -3.54 12.76
C THR A 282 9.06 -4.39 13.66
N GLY A 283 8.03 -5.02 13.11
CA GLY A 283 6.98 -5.73 13.85
C GLY A 283 6.06 -4.79 14.58
N CYS A 284 6.01 -3.53 14.19
CA CYS A 284 5.06 -2.54 14.67
C CYS A 284 4.10 -2.27 13.51
N TYR A 285 2.88 -2.75 13.66
CA TYR A 285 1.84 -2.59 12.68
C TYR A 285 1.03 -1.33 12.97
N ASN A 286 0.34 -0.77 11.95
CA ASN A 286 -0.38 0.51 12.05
C ASN A 286 0.51 1.72 12.38
N LEU A 287 1.78 1.70 11.94
CA LEU A 287 2.74 2.79 12.14
C LEU A 287 2.22 4.15 11.63
N MET A 288 1.45 4.16 10.53
CA MET A 288 0.91 5.38 9.96
C MET A 288 -0.13 6.02 10.88
N GLU A 289 -1.03 5.25 11.45
CA GLU A 289 -2.07 5.70 12.38
C GLU A 289 -1.43 6.19 13.68
N SER A 290 -0.52 5.42 14.24
CA SER A 290 0.24 5.78 15.46
C SER A 290 1.09 7.04 15.25
N GLY A 291 1.76 7.15 14.10
CA GLY A 291 2.53 8.34 13.72
C GLY A 291 1.67 9.59 13.55
N LYS A 292 0.48 9.48 12.94
CA LYS A 292 -0.49 10.58 12.82
C LYS A 292 -0.97 11.05 14.20
N LEU A 293 -1.26 10.13 15.11
CA LEU A 293 -1.66 10.44 16.49
C LEU A 293 -0.53 11.18 17.22
N TYR A 294 0.70 10.68 17.10
CA TYR A 294 1.86 11.33 17.68
C TYR A 294 2.07 12.76 17.15
N LEU A 295 2.06 12.94 15.81
CA LEU A 295 2.22 14.26 15.19
C LEU A 295 1.10 15.22 15.60
N SER A 296 -0.15 14.74 15.63
CA SER A 296 -1.30 15.52 16.09
C SER A 296 -1.13 15.99 17.53
N SER A 297 -0.60 15.15 18.42
CA SER A 297 -0.33 15.49 19.81
C SER A 297 0.77 16.58 19.95
N VAL A 298 1.77 16.54 19.08
CA VAL A 298 2.88 17.52 19.05
C VAL A 298 2.43 18.88 18.50
N PHE A 299 1.68 18.87 17.37
CA PHE A 299 1.32 20.11 16.67
C PHE A 299 0.08 20.80 17.24
N LYS A 300 -0.95 20.04 17.66
CA LYS A 300 -2.21 20.64 18.12
C LYS A 300 -2.24 20.99 19.59
N LYS A 301 -1.21 20.64 20.38
CA LYS A 301 -1.20 20.81 21.86
C LYS A 301 -2.49 20.31 22.53
N GLU A 302 -3.30 19.56 21.86
CA GLU A 302 -4.49 18.94 22.43
C GLU A 302 -4.05 17.86 23.42
N LYS A 303 -3.89 18.22 24.66
CA LYS A 303 -4.05 17.30 25.77
C LYS A 303 -5.52 16.83 25.76
N LYS A 304 -5.88 15.92 24.86
CA LYS A 304 -7.15 15.21 24.99
C LYS A 304 -7.08 14.46 26.29
N ALA A 305 -7.84 14.97 27.24
CA ALA A 305 -8.24 14.36 28.50
C ALA A 305 -7.42 13.12 28.93
N GLY A 306 -6.32 13.34 29.69
CA GLY A 306 -5.80 12.34 30.61
C GLY A 306 -5.05 11.12 30.08
N LYS A 307 -4.99 10.89 28.77
CA LYS A 307 -4.23 9.76 28.21
C LYS A 307 -2.81 10.22 27.87
N ASP A 308 -1.81 9.74 28.63
CA ASP A 308 -0.41 9.90 28.25
C ASP A 308 -0.12 8.92 27.08
N TYR A 309 0.02 9.47 25.88
CA TYR A 309 0.38 8.66 24.68
C TYR A 309 1.68 7.86 24.85
N ARG A 310 2.54 8.24 25.83
CA ARG A 310 3.73 7.46 26.18
C ARG A 310 3.39 6.14 26.86
N GLU A 311 2.27 6.07 27.60
CA GLU A 311 1.81 4.83 28.21
C GLU A 311 1.18 3.91 27.19
N ILE A 312 0.39 4.47 26.24
CA ILE A 312 -0.25 3.69 25.17
C ILE A 312 0.78 3.04 24.24
N PHE A 313 1.87 3.76 23.92
CA PHE A 313 2.90 3.29 22.97
C PHE A 313 4.23 2.96 23.67
N ARG A 314 4.22 2.55 24.92
CA ARG A 314 5.41 2.40 25.79
C ARG A 314 6.55 1.65 25.10
N ASP A 315 6.27 0.50 24.48
CA ASP A 315 7.27 -0.37 23.86
C ASP A 315 7.68 0.07 22.45
N GLU A 316 6.88 0.92 21.78
CA GLU A 316 7.07 1.31 20.38
C GLU A 316 7.36 2.81 20.23
N TRP A 317 7.43 3.55 21.32
CA TRP A 317 7.58 5.01 21.34
C TRP A 317 8.71 5.55 20.46
N ASN A 318 9.90 4.95 20.55
CA ASN A 318 11.06 5.38 19.79
C ASN A 318 10.87 5.12 18.28
N LEU A 319 10.21 4.03 17.95
CA LEU A 319 9.92 3.63 16.57
C LEU A 319 8.88 4.58 15.95
N ILE A 320 7.82 4.90 16.68
CA ILE A 320 6.78 5.84 16.24
C ILE A 320 7.36 7.24 16.03
N ARG A 321 8.25 7.69 16.91
CA ARG A 321 8.98 8.96 16.72
C ARG A 321 9.84 8.96 15.47
N LEU A 322 10.62 7.89 15.25
CA LEU A 322 11.46 7.75 14.07
C LEU A 322 10.59 7.72 12.80
N TYR A 323 9.52 6.94 12.80
CA TYR A 323 8.57 6.88 11.71
C TYR A 323 7.94 8.26 11.42
N SER A 324 7.60 9.02 12.46
CA SER A 324 7.02 10.37 12.31
C SER A 324 7.96 11.35 11.61
N ILE A 325 9.28 11.18 11.78
CA ILE A 325 10.30 11.96 11.02
C ILE A 325 10.24 11.55 9.55
N PHE A 326 10.22 10.25 9.24
CA PHE A 326 10.09 9.76 7.87
C PHE A 326 8.76 10.15 7.22
N TYR A 327 7.68 10.22 7.98
CA TYR A 327 6.40 10.76 7.52
C TYR A 327 6.55 12.20 7.01
N ILE A 328 7.19 13.08 7.80
CA ILE A 328 7.42 14.48 7.41
C ILE A 328 8.38 14.56 6.21
N VAL A 329 9.45 13.77 6.21
CA VAL A 329 10.39 13.68 5.08
C VAL A 329 9.65 13.27 3.79
N GLY A 330 8.74 12.29 3.86
CA GLY A 330 7.92 11.89 2.73
C GLY A 330 7.03 13.01 2.19
N VAL A 331 6.42 13.81 3.08
CA VAL A 331 5.63 14.99 2.66
C VAL A 331 6.50 16.02 1.96
N VAL A 332 7.67 16.33 2.53
CA VAL A 332 8.63 17.28 1.92
C VAL A 332 9.11 16.77 0.56
N LEU A 333 9.42 15.47 0.46
CA LEU A 333 9.83 14.85 -0.79
C LEU A 333 8.75 14.95 -1.87
N THR A 334 7.49 14.73 -1.52
CA THR A 334 6.36 14.92 -2.44
C THR A 334 6.25 16.36 -2.93
N LEU A 335 6.46 17.34 -2.04
CA LEU A 335 6.47 18.75 -2.43
C LEU A 335 7.64 19.07 -3.38
N ILE A 336 8.83 18.51 -3.12
CA ILE A 336 9.99 18.66 -4.01
C ILE A 336 9.69 18.05 -5.38
N LEU A 337 9.15 16.85 -5.45
CA LEU A 337 8.76 16.22 -6.73
C LEU A 337 7.71 17.05 -7.47
N ALA A 338 6.72 17.58 -6.76
CA ALA A 338 5.73 18.46 -7.36
C ALA A 338 6.37 19.72 -7.94
N LEU A 339 7.30 20.36 -7.23
CA LEU A 339 7.98 21.57 -7.69
C LEU A 339 8.96 21.31 -8.84
N LEU A 340 9.66 20.17 -8.87
CA LEU A 340 10.66 19.88 -9.89
C LEU A 340 10.07 19.25 -11.16
N TYR A 341 8.96 18.53 -11.05
CA TYR A 341 8.37 17.81 -12.17
C TYR A 341 6.98 18.33 -12.52
N PHE A 342 6.03 18.26 -11.60
CA PHE A 342 4.62 18.56 -11.89
C PHE A 342 4.38 20.04 -12.24
N VAL A 343 4.91 20.97 -11.46
CA VAL A 343 4.74 22.41 -11.71
C VAL A 343 5.36 22.83 -13.07
N PRO A 344 6.61 22.44 -13.40
CA PRO A 344 7.19 22.73 -14.71
C PRO A 344 6.44 22.07 -15.87
N GLN A 345 5.92 20.85 -15.70
CA GLN A 345 5.08 20.20 -16.71
C GLN A 345 3.80 20.98 -16.96
N LEU A 346 3.11 21.41 -15.92
CA LEU A 346 1.92 22.24 -16.03
C LEU A 346 2.24 23.57 -16.73
N TYR A 347 3.29 24.26 -16.29
CA TYR A 347 3.70 25.53 -16.86
C TYR A 347 3.98 25.39 -18.38
N TYR A 348 4.77 24.39 -18.76
CA TYR A 348 5.08 24.13 -20.18
C TYR A 348 3.81 23.80 -20.98
N THR A 349 2.95 22.95 -20.46
CA THR A 349 1.70 22.56 -21.10
C THR A 349 0.78 23.78 -21.32
N TYR A 350 0.54 24.57 -20.26
CA TYR A 350 -0.36 25.72 -20.36
C TYR A 350 0.20 26.83 -21.24
N THR A 351 1.50 27.08 -21.22
CA THR A 351 2.12 28.08 -22.13
C THR A 351 2.00 27.65 -23.60
N THR A 352 2.23 26.38 -23.90
CA THR A 352 2.08 25.86 -25.27
C THR A 352 0.64 25.92 -25.75
N ILE A 353 -0.32 25.51 -24.93
CA ILE A 353 -1.75 25.56 -25.24
C ILE A 353 -2.17 27.02 -25.47
N TYR A 354 -1.78 27.94 -24.58
CA TYR A 354 -2.11 29.36 -24.70
C TYR A 354 -1.60 29.97 -26.01
N MET A 355 -0.36 29.68 -26.37
CA MET A 355 0.21 30.18 -27.65
C MET A 355 -0.50 29.58 -28.87
N ASN A 356 -0.83 28.29 -28.83
CA ASN A 356 -1.58 27.65 -29.91
C ASN A 356 -3.00 28.21 -30.08
N LEU A 357 -3.68 28.56 -28.99
CA LEU A 357 -5.02 29.19 -29.01
C LEU A 357 -4.97 30.64 -29.54
N LEU A 358 -3.88 31.38 -29.32
CA LEU A 358 -3.69 32.73 -29.88
C LEU A 358 -3.39 32.71 -31.37
N GLY A 359 -3.34 31.55 -32.02
CA GLY A 359 -3.11 31.41 -33.44
C GLY A 359 -1.66 31.60 -33.89
N THR A 360 -0.69 31.45 -32.96
CA THR A 360 0.75 31.43 -33.25
C THR A 360 1.21 30.10 -33.86
N GLY A 361 0.38 29.06 -33.75
CA GLY A 361 0.57 27.73 -34.34
C GLY A 361 -0.23 27.56 -35.64
N ASP A 362 -0.09 26.39 -36.24
CA ASP A 362 -0.91 26.01 -37.38
C ASP A 362 -2.34 25.61 -36.94
N ARG A 363 -3.22 25.34 -37.91
CA ARG A 363 -4.61 24.96 -37.66
C ARG A 363 -4.74 23.66 -36.84
N ALA A 364 -3.80 22.73 -37.00
CA ALA A 364 -3.79 21.47 -36.29
C ALA A 364 -3.45 21.70 -34.79
N ALA A 365 -2.44 22.53 -34.49
CA ALA A 365 -2.08 22.91 -33.13
C ALA A 365 -3.22 23.64 -32.38
N PHE A 366 -4.01 24.47 -33.09
CA PHE A 366 -5.20 25.11 -32.50
C PHE A 366 -6.25 24.06 -32.07
N TRP A 367 -6.56 23.09 -32.93
CA TRP A 367 -7.54 22.06 -32.61
C TRP A 367 -7.04 21.10 -31.55
N ASP A 368 -5.73 20.77 -31.54
CA ASP A 368 -5.11 19.99 -30.48
C ASP A 368 -5.23 20.68 -29.11
N ALA A 369 -5.01 21.99 -29.04
CA ALA A 369 -5.18 22.78 -27.83
C ALA A 369 -6.63 22.75 -27.31
N ILE A 370 -7.62 22.87 -28.20
CA ILE A 370 -9.04 22.76 -27.83
C ILE A 370 -9.34 21.35 -27.31
N ALA A 371 -8.92 20.29 -28.03
CA ALA A 371 -9.14 18.91 -27.65
C ALA A 371 -8.49 18.58 -26.28
N PHE A 372 -7.27 19.06 -26.03
CA PHE A 372 -6.60 18.92 -24.76
C PHE A 372 -7.37 19.62 -23.63
N PHE A 373 -7.85 20.84 -23.85
CA PHE A 373 -8.65 21.56 -22.85
C PHE A 373 -9.93 20.82 -22.49
N VAL A 374 -10.67 20.33 -23.50
CA VAL A 374 -11.89 19.54 -23.30
C VAL A 374 -11.59 18.24 -22.52
N LEU A 375 -10.52 17.54 -22.90
CA LEU A 375 -10.09 16.31 -22.21
C LEU A 375 -9.74 16.58 -20.74
N THR A 376 -8.99 17.65 -20.48
CA THR A 376 -8.59 18.02 -19.11
C THR A 376 -9.82 18.40 -18.27
N MET A 377 -10.74 19.18 -18.81
CA MET A 377 -11.99 19.55 -18.14
C MET A 377 -12.85 18.32 -17.83
N PHE A 378 -12.96 17.38 -18.77
CA PHE A 378 -13.65 16.11 -18.54
C PHE A 378 -13.01 15.32 -17.39
N MET A 379 -11.68 15.20 -17.35
CA MET A 379 -10.95 14.51 -16.28
C MET A 379 -11.19 15.17 -14.92
N VAL A 380 -11.14 16.50 -14.84
CA VAL A 380 -11.42 17.24 -13.59
C VAL A 380 -12.85 17.00 -13.12
N VAL A 381 -13.84 17.06 -14.01
CA VAL A 381 -15.25 16.78 -13.67
C VAL A 381 -15.40 15.35 -13.15
N LEU A 382 -14.78 14.39 -13.81
CA LEU A 382 -14.80 12.99 -13.39
C LEU A 382 -14.19 12.80 -11.99
N LEU A 383 -13.04 13.41 -11.71
CA LEU A 383 -12.40 13.37 -10.39
C LEU A 383 -13.28 13.98 -9.29
N VAL A 384 -13.90 15.15 -9.57
CA VAL A 384 -14.83 15.79 -8.63
C VAL A 384 -16.05 14.91 -8.37
N PHE A 385 -16.59 14.27 -9.41
CA PHE A 385 -17.72 13.34 -9.29
C PHE A 385 -17.37 12.14 -8.40
N ILE A 386 -16.22 11.48 -8.64
CA ILE A 386 -15.74 10.35 -7.84
C ILE A 386 -15.52 10.78 -6.39
N ALA A 387 -14.85 11.92 -6.15
CA ALA A 387 -14.59 12.42 -4.81
C ALA A 387 -15.89 12.73 -4.02
N ARG A 388 -16.93 13.24 -4.71
CA ARG A 388 -18.24 13.46 -4.09
C ARG A 388 -18.96 12.17 -3.75
N LYS A 389 -18.91 11.17 -4.64
CA LYS A 389 -19.53 9.86 -4.40
C LYS A 389 -18.93 9.19 -3.16
N GLN A 390 -17.61 9.18 -3.04
CA GLN A 390 -16.91 8.62 -1.87
C GLN A 390 -17.27 9.30 -0.55
N LYS A 391 -17.52 10.61 -0.56
CA LYS A 391 -17.92 11.36 0.64
C LYS A 391 -19.34 11.01 1.11
N HIS A 392 -20.16 10.44 0.25
CA HIS A 392 -21.52 10.00 0.60
C HIS A 392 -21.59 8.54 1.06
N GLU A 393 -20.55 7.75 0.76
CA GLU A 393 -20.45 6.33 1.14
C GLU A 393 -19.68 6.12 2.46
N ASN A 394 -18.97 7.17 2.95
CA ASN A 394 -18.29 7.22 4.25
C ASN A 394 -19.08 8.12 5.24
#